data_e6113003f7288df9a1753db67390600f
#
_entry.id   e6113003f7288df9a1753db67390600f
#
_cell.length_a   1.000
_cell.length_b   1.000
_cell.length_c   1.000
_cell.angle_alpha   90.00
_cell.angle_beta   90.00
_cell.angle_gamma   90.00
#
_symmetry.space_group_name_H-M   'P 1'
#
loop_
_entity.id
_entity.type
_entity.pdbx_description
1 polymer ?
#
loop_
_entity_poly.entity_id
_entity_poly.type
_entity_poly.pdbx_seq_one_letter_code
_entity_poly.pdbx_strand_id
1 'polypeptide(L)'
;MRHCQAVVIGGGCGGLAAAAKLKQEGVNDVVLIERDRELGGVLNQCIHNGFGLTTFKEQLSGPAFAERYEQQVLDAEVEVKLGTMVTHMSSDRIIQYVNPEEGYQQIRADIIILAVGCYERSRGSLGIPGERPTGVYTAGQAQRYLNIDGYLVGKRVFILGSGDIGLIMARRMTLEGAEVLGVAELMPYSNGLPRNMKQCLDDFGIPLYLSHTVTNIYGHDRLERIEVSEVDADKRPITGTEMYFDVDTLLLSVGLIPENTLAEEAGIVMDPSIRGPVVDENYMTSVP
;
A
#
# COMPACT_ATOMS: atom_id res chain seq x y z
N MET A 1 0.78 -3.12 33.86
CA MET A 1 1.48 -2.95 32.58
C MET A 1 2.41 -4.14 32.39
N ARG A 2 2.23 -4.87 31.32
CA ARG A 2 3.10 -5.99 30.92
C ARG A 2 4.46 -5.46 30.44
N HIS A 3 5.53 -6.21 30.65
CA HIS A 3 6.85 -6.00 30.04
C HIS A 3 7.18 -7.18 29.13
N CYS A 4 7.77 -6.94 27.95
CA CYS A 4 8.29 -7.97 27.05
C CYS A 4 9.62 -7.51 26.41
N GLN A 5 10.36 -8.47 25.82
CA GLN A 5 11.64 -8.17 25.18
C GLN A 5 11.46 -7.43 23.86
N ALA A 6 10.51 -7.84 23.01
CA ALA A 6 10.29 -7.20 21.73
C ALA A 6 8.82 -7.13 21.37
N VAL A 7 8.41 -6.00 20.78
CA VAL A 7 7.11 -5.82 20.11
C VAL A 7 7.35 -5.48 18.66
N VAL A 8 6.66 -6.20 17.77
CA VAL A 8 6.60 -5.91 16.34
C VAL A 8 5.20 -5.35 16.04
N ILE A 9 5.12 -4.16 15.47
CA ILE A 9 3.86 -3.50 15.13
C ILE A 9 3.63 -3.59 13.63
N GLY A 10 2.61 -4.37 13.23
CA GLY A 10 2.23 -4.66 11.86
C GLY A 10 2.58 -6.09 11.44
N GLY A 11 1.55 -6.86 11.08
CA GLY A 11 1.63 -8.27 10.65
C GLY A 11 1.75 -8.46 9.13
N GLY A 12 2.23 -7.45 8.40
CA GLY A 12 2.62 -7.60 6.99
C GLY A 12 3.96 -8.32 6.83
N CYS A 13 4.44 -8.47 5.58
CA CYS A 13 5.65 -9.26 5.30
C CYS A 13 6.89 -8.83 6.11
N GLY A 14 7.08 -7.53 6.32
CA GLY A 14 8.22 -7.01 7.10
C GLY A 14 8.12 -7.40 8.57
N GLY A 15 6.94 -7.27 9.17
CA GLY A 15 6.72 -7.62 10.57
C GLY A 15 6.77 -9.11 10.82
N LEU A 16 6.18 -9.92 9.94
CA LEU A 16 6.27 -11.37 10.02
C LEU A 16 7.72 -11.87 9.98
N ALA A 17 8.49 -11.37 9.00
CA ALA A 17 9.90 -11.72 8.87
C ALA A 17 10.73 -11.30 10.11
N ALA A 18 10.46 -10.08 10.63
CA ALA A 18 11.14 -9.56 11.82
C ALA A 18 10.81 -10.40 13.06
N ALA A 19 9.53 -10.69 13.30
CA ALA A 19 9.09 -11.45 14.47
C ALA A 19 9.67 -12.88 14.48
N ALA A 20 9.61 -13.58 13.34
CA ALA A 20 10.21 -14.91 13.21
C ALA A 20 11.72 -14.87 13.42
N LYS A 21 12.41 -13.86 12.84
CA LYS A 21 13.86 -13.71 12.98
C LYS A 21 14.29 -13.40 14.39
N LEU A 22 13.58 -12.55 15.13
CA LEU A 22 13.85 -12.28 16.54
C LEU A 22 13.86 -13.56 17.37
N LYS A 23 12.88 -14.43 17.20
CA LYS A 23 12.80 -15.72 17.89
C LYS A 23 13.96 -16.64 17.54
N GLN A 24 14.35 -16.70 16.27
CA GLN A 24 15.51 -17.48 15.79
C GLN A 24 16.83 -17.00 16.40
N GLU A 25 16.94 -15.70 16.67
CA GLU A 25 18.12 -15.10 17.32
C GLU A 25 18.07 -15.17 18.87
N GLY A 26 17.10 -15.87 19.43
CA GLY A 26 17.03 -16.15 20.87
C GLY A 26 16.25 -15.12 21.70
N VAL A 27 15.52 -14.21 21.07
CA VAL A 27 14.59 -13.33 21.79
C VAL A 27 13.34 -14.13 22.14
N ASN A 28 13.14 -14.45 23.41
CA ASN A 28 12.11 -15.41 23.84
C ASN A 28 10.70 -14.80 23.96
N ASP A 29 10.60 -13.55 24.40
CA ASP A 29 9.31 -12.86 24.59
C ASP A 29 9.09 -11.83 23.49
N VAL A 30 8.50 -12.30 22.38
CA VAL A 30 8.19 -11.51 21.19
C VAL A 30 6.67 -11.44 20.99
N VAL A 31 6.13 -10.24 20.90
CA VAL A 31 4.72 -9.97 20.63
C VAL A 31 4.58 -9.31 19.25
N LEU A 32 3.79 -9.89 18.36
CA LEU A 32 3.39 -9.31 17.09
C LEU A 32 1.97 -8.76 17.20
N ILE A 33 1.80 -7.47 16.94
CA ILE A 33 0.49 -6.78 16.99
C ILE A 33 0.04 -6.44 15.58
N GLU A 34 -1.15 -6.92 15.19
CA GLU A 34 -1.78 -6.65 13.91
C GLU A 34 -3.21 -6.11 14.09
N ARG A 35 -3.52 -5.02 13.42
CA ARG A 35 -4.84 -4.37 13.49
C ARG A 35 -5.93 -5.15 12.75
N ASP A 36 -5.57 -5.85 11.67
CA ASP A 36 -6.49 -6.66 10.92
C ASP A 36 -6.77 -8.01 11.64
N ARG A 37 -7.78 -8.73 11.17
CA ARG A 37 -8.17 -10.02 11.75
C ARG A 37 -7.32 -11.18 11.25
N GLU A 38 -6.39 -10.91 10.34
CA GLU A 38 -5.50 -11.87 9.72
C GLU A 38 -4.12 -11.25 9.49
N LEU A 39 -3.11 -12.08 9.42
CA LEU A 39 -1.74 -11.71 9.06
C LEU A 39 -1.60 -11.55 7.55
N GLY A 40 -0.41 -11.11 7.07
CA GLY A 40 -0.10 -10.97 5.65
C GLY A 40 -0.22 -9.54 5.12
N GLY A 41 -1.06 -8.70 5.71
CA GLY A 41 -1.23 -7.30 5.31
C GLY A 41 -1.61 -7.15 3.83
N VAL A 42 -0.97 -6.22 3.13
CA VAL A 42 -1.25 -5.94 1.70
C VAL A 42 -0.99 -7.13 0.78
N LEU A 43 -0.19 -8.11 1.19
CA LEU A 43 0.08 -9.30 0.38
C LEU A 43 -1.19 -10.11 0.11
N ASN A 44 -2.15 -10.14 1.04
CA ASN A 44 -3.39 -10.90 0.89
C ASN A 44 -4.23 -10.47 -0.33
N GLN A 45 -4.17 -9.19 -0.71
CA GLN A 45 -4.84 -8.70 -1.90
C GLN A 45 -4.00 -8.81 -3.19
N CYS A 46 -2.71 -9.14 -3.09
CA CYS A 46 -1.77 -9.24 -4.23
C CYS A 46 -1.82 -10.65 -4.84
N ILE A 47 -2.92 -11.01 -5.48
CA ILE A 47 -3.13 -12.37 -6.05
C ILE A 47 -2.30 -12.66 -7.31
N HIS A 48 -1.54 -11.68 -7.81
CA HIS A 48 -0.61 -11.86 -8.94
C HIS A 48 0.71 -12.50 -8.50
N ASN A 49 1.41 -13.10 -9.44
CA ASN A 49 2.72 -13.70 -9.23
C ASN A 49 3.83 -12.63 -9.20
N GLY A 50 4.96 -12.97 -8.61
CA GLY A 50 6.17 -12.12 -8.59
C GLY A 50 6.88 -12.09 -7.23
N PHE A 51 6.33 -12.77 -6.25
CA PHE A 51 6.90 -12.88 -4.91
C PHE A 51 7.74 -14.16 -4.77
N GLY A 52 8.63 -14.19 -3.78
CA GLY A 52 9.33 -15.40 -3.33
C GLY A 52 10.57 -15.80 -4.11
N LEU A 53 10.81 -15.29 -5.32
CA LEU A 53 11.94 -15.70 -6.17
C LEU A 53 13.31 -15.54 -5.50
N THR A 54 13.52 -14.44 -4.79
CA THR A 54 14.79 -14.17 -4.09
C THR A 54 14.91 -14.98 -2.81
N THR A 55 13.84 -15.07 -2.02
CA THR A 55 13.84 -15.65 -0.68
C THR A 55 13.64 -17.16 -0.70
N PHE A 56 12.60 -17.63 -1.38
CA PHE A 56 12.19 -19.03 -1.38
C PHE A 56 12.60 -19.79 -2.65
N LYS A 57 13.19 -19.09 -3.66
CA LYS A 57 13.53 -19.64 -4.98
C LYS A 57 12.30 -20.21 -5.73
N GLU A 58 11.13 -19.77 -5.35
CA GLU A 58 9.83 -20.14 -5.94
C GLU A 58 9.08 -18.89 -6.39
N GLN A 59 8.29 -19.03 -7.44
CA GLN A 59 7.40 -17.97 -7.89
C GLN A 59 6.04 -18.11 -7.17
N LEU A 60 5.75 -17.21 -6.26
CA LEU A 60 4.56 -17.23 -5.42
C LEU A 60 3.63 -16.05 -5.74
N SER A 61 2.34 -16.20 -5.42
CA SER A 61 1.42 -15.07 -5.26
C SER A 61 1.67 -14.37 -3.92
N GLY A 62 1.10 -13.17 -3.73
CA GLY A 62 1.18 -12.46 -2.45
C GLY A 62 0.68 -13.27 -1.27
N PRO A 63 -0.54 -13.86 -1.31
CA PRO A 63 -1.05 -14.72 -0.23
C PRO A 63 -0.16 -15.92 0.06
N ALA A 64 0.31 -16.64 -0.96
CA ALA A 64 1.21 -17.78 -0.77
C ALA A 64 2.58 -17.37 -0.19
N PHE A 65 3.06 -16.15 -0.49
CA PHE A 65 4.26 -15.60 0.11
C PHE A 65 4.04 -15.23 1.58
N ALA A 66 2.89 -14.63 1.91
CA ALA A 66 2.50 -14.32 3.29
C ALA A 66 2.41 -15.60 4.13
N GLU A 67 1.71 -16.63 3.64
CA GLU A 67 1.54 -17.91 4.31
C GLU A 67 2.87 -18.55 4.72
N ARG A 68 3.92 -18.43 3.87
CA ARG A 68 5.26 -18.95 4.20
C ARG A 68 5.87 -18.26 5.43
N TYR A 69 5.65 -16.96 5.59
CA TYR A 69 6.13 -16.23 6.76
C TYR A 69 5.24 -16.40 7.98
N GLU A 70 3.93 -16.50 7.78
CA GLU A 70 2.98 -16.83 8.85
C GLU A 70 3.34 -18.17 9.50
N GLN A 71 3.64 -19.19 8.68
CA GLN A 71 4.06 -20.49 9.20
C GLN A 71 5.35 -20.37 10.03
N GLN A 72 6.32 -19.56 9.61
CA GLN A 72 7.54 -19.33 10.40
C GLN A 72 7.27 -18.65 11.75
N VAL A 73 6.30 -17.73 11.78
CA VAL A 73 5.86 -17.05 13.02
C VAL A 73 5.19 -18.03 13.96
N LEU A 74 4.33 -18.92 13.44
CA LEU A 74 3.65 -19.96 14.20
C LEU A 74 4.65 -21.00 14.73
N ASP A 75 5.54 -21.51 13.90
CA ASP A 75 6.55 -22.50 14.27
C ASP A 75 7.53 -21.95 15.33
N ALA A 76 7.77 -20.64 15.31
CA ALA A 76 8.60 -19.95 16.29
C ALA A 76 7.86 -19.61 17.59
N GLU A 77 6.58 -19.95 17.70
CA GLU A 77 5.73 -19.65 18.86
C GLU A 77 5.76 -18.16 19.24
N VAL A 78 5.64 -17.26 18.25
CA VAL A 78 5.47 -15.82 18.49
C VAL A 78 4.06 -15.58 19.05
N GLU A 79 3.94 -14.76 20.08
CA GLU A 79 2.63 -14.29 20.54
C GLU A 79 2.04 -13.31 19.53
N VAL A 80 0.91 -13.67 18.93
CA VAL A 80 0.23 -12.83 17.92
C VAL A 80 -1.06 -12.26 18.49
N LYS A 81 -1.23 -10.94 18.38
CA LYS A 81 -2.45 -10.21 18.74
C LYS A 81 -3.09 -9.65 17.48
N LEU A 82 -4.11 -10.34 16.97
CA LEU A 82 -4.94 -9.90 15.84
C LEU A 82 -6.06 -8.95 16.30
N GLY A 83 -6.65 -8.21 15.35
CA GLY A 83 -7.72 -7.24 15.64
C GLY A 83 -7.29 -6.21 16.68
N THR A 84 -6.00 -5.95 16.81
CA THR A 84 -5.39 -5.15 17.87
C THR A 84 -4.79 -3.88 17.29
N MET A 85 -5.40 -2.74 17.60
CA MET A 85 -4.94 -1.44 17.12
C MET A 85 -4.01 -0.79 18.14
N VAL A 86 -2.77 -0.53 17.73
CA VAL A 86 -1.87 0.34 18.50
C VAL A 86 -2.31 1.78 18.32
N THR A 87 -2.60 2.46 19.42
CA THR A 87 -3.14 3.81 19.44
C THR A 87 -2.11 4.88 19.83
N HIS A 88 -1.03 4.48 20.50
CA HIS A 88 0.03 5.39 20.94
C HIS A 88 1.34 4.65 21.18
N MET A 89 2.46 5.34 20.94
CA MET A 89 3.79 4.89 21.28
C MET A 89 4.60 6.04 21.87
N SER A 90 5.20 5.83 23.05
CA SER A 90 6.05 6.83 23.70
C SER A 90 7.54 6.60 23.45
N SER A 91 8.36 7.64 23.66
CA SER A 91 9.82 7.55 23.63
C SER A 91 10.40 6.60 24.71
N ASP A 92 9.65 6.32 25.78
CA ASP A 92 10.02 5.36 26.82
C ASP A 92 9.67 3.91 26.46
N ARG A 93 9.32 3.66 25.19
CA ARG A 93 8.95 2.34 24.65
C ARG A 93 7.72 1.72 25.32
N ILE A 94 6.75 2.56 25.67
CA ILE A 94 5.42 2.12 26.12
C ILE A 94 4.46 2.21 24.93
N ILE A 95 3.85 1.09 24.62
CA ILE A 95 2.86 0.93 23.57
C ILE A 95 1.48 0.84 24.22
N GLN A 96 0.54 1.65 23.73
CA GLN A 96 -0.87 1.57 24.10
C GLN A 96 -1.64 0.94 22.95
N TYR A 97 -2.48 -0.03 23.25
CA TYR A 97 -3.29 -0.69 22.25
C TYR A 97 -4.69 -0.99 22.75
N VAL A 98 -5.59 -1.26 21.82
CA VAL A 98 -6.97 -1.64 22.09
C VAL A 98 -7.37 -2.82 21.20
N ASN A 99 -8.06 -3.79 21.78
CA ASN A 99 -8.73 -4.86 21.05
C ASN A 99 -10.08 -5.22 21.71
N PRO A 100 -10.95 -5.99 21.03
CA PRO A 100 -12.25 -6.36 21.57
C PRO A 100 -12.20 -7.27 22.80
N GLU A 101 -11.13 -8.06 22.97
CA GLU A 101 -11.02 -9.07 24.02
C GLU A 101 -10.46 -8.50 25.34
N GLU A 102 -9.39 -7.70 25.23
CA GLU A 102 -8.66 -7.19 26.40
C GLU A 102 -9.01 -5.72 26.71
N GLY A 103 -9.72 -5.02 25.79
CA GLY A 103 -9.96 -3.60 25.88
C GLY A 103 -8.67 -2.79 25.75
N TYR A 104 -8.56 -1.68 26.47
CA TYR A 104 -7.37 -0.84 26.48
C TYR A 104 -6.27 -1.46 27.35
N GLN A 105 -5.08 -1.60 26.77
CA GLN A 105 -3.93 -2.20 27.41
C GLN A 105 -2.64 -1.39 27.17
N GLN A 106 -1.60 -1.68 27.96
CA GLN A 106 -0.27 -1.13 27.82
C GLN A 106 0.81 -2.22 27.92
N ILE A 107 1.78 -2.18 27.01
CA ILE A 107 2.99 -3.00 27.02
C ILE A 107 4.20 -2.09 27.01
N ARG A 108 5.18 -2.38 27.87
CA ARG A 108 6.54 -1.84 27.78
C ARG A 108 7.42 -2.86 27.09
N ALA A 109 8.18 -2.45 26.09
CA ALA A 109 9.11 -3.33 25.37
C ALA A 109 10.56 -2.84 25.51
N ASP A 110 11.52 -3.77 25.44
CA ASP A 110 12.94 -3.38 25.34
C ASP A 110 13.28 -2.96 23.91
N ILE A 111 12.62 -3.59 22.92
CA ILE A 111 12.77 -3.30 21.49
C ILE A 111 11.38 -3.15 20.85
N ILE A 112 11.21 -2.13 20.00
CA ILE A 112 10.03 -1.97 19.18
C ILE A 112 10.45 -1.97 17.70
N ILE A 113 9.80 -2.79 16.88
CA ILE A 113 9.98 -2.80 15.43
C ILE A 113 8.71 -2.27 14.79
N LEU A 114 8.83 -1.15 14.07
CA LEU A 114 7.75 -0.57 13.29
C LEU A 114 7.71 -1.18 11.89
N ALA A 115 6.66 -1.95 11.59
CA ALA A 115 6.38 -2.54 10.28
C ALA A 115 4.98 -2.15 9.80
N VAL A 116 4.57 -0.92 10.10
CA VAL A 116 3.21 -0.38 9.96
C VAL A 116 2.79 -0.08 8.52
N GLY A 117 3.74 -0.13 7.57
CA GLY A 117 3.47 0.02 6.15
C GLY A 117 3.22 1.47 5.71
N CYS A 118 2.32 1.63 4.77
CA CYS A 118 2.01 2.91 4.14
C CYS A 118 0.55 2.93 3.66
N TYR A 119 0.09 4.09 3.22
CA TYR A 119 -1.18 4.28 2.54
C TYR A 119 -0.98 4.99 1.21
N GLU A 120 -1.94 4.85 0.31
CA GLU A 120 -1.87 5.44 -1.02
C GLU A 120 -2.27 6.92 -1.01
N ARG A 121 -1.71 7.68 -1.93
CA ARG A 121 -2.14 9.06 -2.17
C ARG A 121 -3.56 9.09 -2.73
N SER A 122 -4.46 9.69 -1.98
CA SER A 122 -5.83 9.90 -2.40
C SER A 122 -5.99 11.09 -3.33
N ARG A 123 -7.16 11.22 -3.96
CA ARG A 123 -7.53 12.40 -4.75
C ARG A 123 -7.32 13.71 -3.99
N GLY A 124 -7.66 13.73 -2.69
CA GLY A 124 -7.51 14.92 -1.86
C GLY A 124 -6.04 15.37 -1.71
N SER A 125 -5.12 14.41 -1.60
CA SER A 125 -3.68 14.71 -1.51
C SER A 125 -3.07 15.16 -2.84
N LEU A 126 -3.72 14.85 -3.97
CA LEU A 126 -3.28 15.28 -5.31
C LEU A 126 -3.87 16.63 -5.73
N GLY A 127 -4.94 17.05 -5.09
CA GLY A 127 -5.62 18.29 -5.43
C GLY A 127 -6.27 18.29 -6.83
N ILE A 128 -6.66 17.12 -7.37
CA ILE A 128 -7.30 17.04 -8.69
C ILE A 128 -8.60 17.85 -8.68
N PRO A 129 -8.76 18.86 -9.58
CA PRO A 129 -9.94 19.69 -9.67
C PRO A 129 -11.21 18.91 -10.04
N GLY A 130 -12.35 19.60 -9.98
CA GLY A 130 -13.66 19.11 -10.42
C GLY A 130 -14.56 18.63 -9.31
N GLU A 131 -15.64 17.97 -9.72
CA GLU A 131 -16.69 17.47 -8.84
C GLU A 131 -16.21 16.30 -7.99
N ARG A 132 -16.99 15.90 -6.97
CA ARG A 132 -16.62 14.85 -6.00
C ARG A 132 -17.57 13.65 -6.05
N PRO A 133 -17.75 13.02 -7.20
CA PRO A 133 -18.60 11.83 -7.33
C PRO A 133 -17.94 10.61 -6.65
N THR A 134 -18.73 9.55 -6.49
CA THR A 134 -18.19 8.19 -6.30
C THR A 134 -17.49 7.72 -7.58
N GLY A 135 -16.68 6.66 -7.49
CA GLY A 135 -15.95 6.10 -8.65
C GLY A 135 -14.49 6.52 -8.75
N VAL A 136 -13.99 7.34 -7.83
CA VAL A 136 -12.56 7.66 -7.73
C VAL A 136 -11.96 6.90 -6.56
N TYR A 137 -11.07 5.95 -6.84
CA TYR A 137 -10.44 5.05 -5.87
C TYR A 137 -8.92 5.10 -6.01
N THR A 138 -8.20 4.76 -4.95
CA THR A 138 -6.80 4.38 -5.10
C THR A 138 -6.71 2.98 -5.71
N ALA A 139 -5.60 2.66 -6.37
CA ALA A 139 -5.45 1.38 -7.06
C ALA A 139 -5.47 0.20 -6.09
N GLY A 140 -4.84 0.34 -4.90
CA GLY A 140 -4.85 -0.69 -3.87
C GLY A 140 -6.21 -0.84 -3.19
N GLN A 141 -6.99 0.24 -3.03
CA GLN A 141 -8.37 0.14 -2.56
C GLN A 141 -9.24 -0.64 -3.55
N ALA A 142 -9.11 -0.35 -4.84
CA ALA A 142 -9.81 -1.10 -5.88
C ALA A 142 -9.36 -2.57 -5.94
N GLN A 143 -8.06 -2.82 -5.71
CA GLN A 143 -7.50 -4.16 -5.63
C GLN A 143 -8.12 -4.96 -4.47
N ARG A 144 -8.28 -4.35 -3.30
CA ARG A 144 -8.94 -4.98 -2.16
C ARG A 144 -10.39 -5.32 -2.47
N TYR A 145 -11.18 -4.35 -2.95
CA TYR A 145 -12.57 -4.60 -3.32
C TYR A 145 -12.70 -5.75 -4.31
N LEU A 146 -11.84 -5.79 -5.32
CA LEU A 146 -11.93 -6.81 -6.35
C LEU A 146 -11.43 -8.18 -5.87
N ASN A 147 -10.27 -8.23 -5.21
CA ASN A 147 -9.58 -9.48 -4.92
C ASN A 147 -9.98 -10.12 -3.58
N ILE A 148 -10.45 -9.33 -2.61
CA ILE A 148 -10.86 -9.81 -1.29
C ILE A 148 -12.38 -9.80 -1.18
N ASP A 149 -13.02 -8.68 -1.52
CA ASP A 149 -14.44 -8.47 -1.27
C ASP A 149 -15.32 -8.94 -2.46
N GLY A 150 -14.73 -9.22 -3.62
CA GLY A 150 -15.42 -9.72 -4.83
C GLY A 150 -16.26 -8.67 -5.57
N TYR A 151 -15.96 -7.37 -5.40
CA TYR A 151 -16.68 -6.27 -6.03
C TYR A 151 -15.92 -5.65 -7.18
N LEU A 152 -16.50 -5.65 -8.38
CA LEU A 152 -16.00 -4.88 -9.51
C LEU A 152 -16.35 -3.40 -9.30
N VAL A 153 -15.35 -2.53 -9.11
CA VAL A 153 -15.52 -1.12 -8.76
C VAL A 153 -16.08 -0.25 -9.88
N GLY A 154 -16.03 -0.73 -11.14
CA GLY A 154 -16.62 -0.08 -12.30
C GLY A 154 -16.38 -0.82 -13.60
N LYS A 155 -16.99 -0.33 -14.69
CA LYS A 155 -16.98 -0.98 -16.01
C LYS A 155 -16.15 -0.26 -17.05
N ARG A 156 -16.04 1.06 -16.95
CA ARG A 156 -15.23 1.91 -17.84
C ARG A 156 -14.20 2.65 -17.01
N VAL A 157 -12.96 2.18 -17.08
CA VAL A 157 -11.91 2.53 -16.14
C VAL A 157 -10.82 3.34 -16.83
N PHE A 158 -10.33 4.37 -16.16
CA PHE A 158 -9.08 5.04 -16.49
C PHE A 158 -8.15 5.00 -15.29
N ILE A 159 -6.84 4.94 -15.51
CA ILE A 159 -5.85 4.81 -14.45
C ILE A 159 -4.87 5.97 -14.52
N LEU A 160 -4.62 6.63 -13.40
CA LEU A 160 -3.59 7.66 -13.27
C LEU A 160 -2.40 7.07 -12.51
N GLY A 161 -1.26 7.01 -13.18
CA GLY A 161 0.00 6.46 -12.69
C GLY A 161 0.32 5.08 -13.28
N SER A 162 1.51 4.93 -13.87
CA SER A 162 2.01 3.73 -14.54
C SER A 162 3.02 2.93 -13.70
N GLY A 163 3.00 3.08 -12.38
CA GLY A 163 3.71 2.18 -11.47
C GLY A 163 3.10 0.76 -11.50
N ASP A 164 3.82 -0.22 -10.95
CA ASP A 164 3.42 -1.64 -11.05
C ASP A 164 1.99 -1.92 -10.59
N ILE A 165 1.52 -1.27 -9.52
CA ILE A 165 0.14 -1.45 -9.03
C ILE A 165 -0.87 -0.97 -10.07
N GLY A 166 -0.64 0.20 -10.71
CA GLY A 166 -1.51 0.71 -11.78
C GLY A 166 -1.58 -0.23 -12.96
N LEU A 167 -0.43 -0.75 -13.41
CA LEU A 167 -0.34 -1.71 -14.51
C LEU A 167 -1.03 -3.03 -14.18
N ILE A 168 -0.79 -3.59 -12.99
CA ILE A 168 -1.42 -4.82 -12.52
C ILE A 168 -2.94 -4.65 -12.45
N MET A 169 -3.42 -3.49 -11.98
CA MET A 169 -4.85 -3.21 -11.93
C MET A 169 -5.47 -3.00 -13.31
N ALA A 170 -4.73 -2.42 -14.27
CA ALA A 170 -5.19 -2.34 -15.66
C ALA A 170 -5.52 -3.74 -16.21
N ARG A 171 -4.57 -4.68 -16.09
CA ARG A 171 -4.78 -6.08 -16.46
C ARG A 171 -5.89 -6.74 -15.65
N ARG A 172 -5.89 -6.55 -14.34
CA ARG A 172 -6.86 -7.20 -13.43
C ARG A 172 -8.30 -6.79 -13.74
N MET A 173 -8.54 -5.49 -13.90
CA MET A 173 -9.86 -4.95 -14.25
C MET A 173 -10.34 -5.49 -15.61
N THR A 174 -9.45 -5.55 -16.60
CA THR A 174 -9.76 -6.10 -17.93
C THR A 174 -10.15 -7.58 -17.86
N LEU A 175 -9.42 -8.38 -17.07
CA LEU A 175 -9.74 -9.81 -16.90
C LEU A 175 -11.09 -10.04 -16.21
N GLU A 176 -11.56 -9.10 -15.39
CA GLU A 176 -12.88 -9.15 -14.75
C GLU A 176 -13.99 -8.51 -15.61
N GLY A 177 -13.68 -8.15 -16.86
CA GLY A 177 -14.65 -7.68 -17.83
C GLY A 177 -14.89 -6.18 -17.85
N ALA A 178 -14.06 -5.38 -17.19
CA ALA A 178 -14.07 -3.94 -17.36
C ALA A 178 -13.31 -3.52 -18.64
N GLU A 179 -13.72 -2.42 -19.25
CA GLU A 179 -13.02 -1.75 -20.33
C GLU A 179 -12.04 -0.73 -19.71
N VAL A 180 -10.73 -0.95 -19.86
CA VAL A 180 -9.70 0.00 -19.43
C VAL A 180 -9.33 0.88 -20.62
N LEU A 181 -9.73 2.16 -20.59
CA LEU A 181 -9.56 3.09 -21.71
C LEU A 181 -8.14 3.64 -21.84
N GLY A 182 -7.38 3.61 -20.75
CA GLY A 182 -5.99 4.03 -20.79
C GLY A 182 -5.37 4.21 -19.41
N VAL A 183 -4.06 4.41 -19.45
CA VAL A 183 -3.23 4.76 -18.30
C VAL A 183 -2.52 6.07 -18.61
N ALA A 184 -2.61 7.08 -17.74
CA ALA A 184 -1.83 8.31 -17.85
C ALA A 184 -0.65 8.28 -16.87
N GLU A 185 0.50 8.77 -17.31
CA GLU A 185 1.71 8.90 -16.54
C GLU A 185 2.26 10.33 -16.64
N LEU A 186 2.50 10.94 -15.48
CA LEU A 186 3.01 12.31 -15.38
C LEU A 186 4.43 12.46 -15.96
N MET A 187 5.23 11.39 -15.87
CA MET A 187 6.61 11.37 -16.37
C MET A 187 6.63 10.99 -17.85
N PRO A 188 7.70 11.38 -18.61
CA PRO A 188 7.88 10.95 -19.98
C PRO A 188 8.31 9.47 -20.13
N TYR A 189 8.24 8.71 -19.06
CA TYR A 189 8.54 7.28 -18.99
C TYR A 189 7.72 6.60 -17.89
N SER A 190 7.46 5.31 -18.04
CA SER A 190 6.83 4.50 -17.01
C SER A 190 7.86 4.04 -15.97
N ASN A 191 7.46 4.04 -14.70
CA ASN A 191 8.23 3.47 -13.60
C ASN A 191 7.91 1.98 -13.32
N GLY A 192 6.98 1.41 -14.06
CA GLY A 192 6.62 0.01 -13.96
C GLY A 192 7.69 -0.91 -14.56
N LEU A 193 7.76 -2.14 -14.06
CA LEU A 193 8.66 -3.16 -14.59
C LEU A 193 8.35 -3.46 -16.06
N PRO A 194 9.37 -3.66 -16.94
CA PRO A 194 9.15 -3.95 -18.37
C PRO A 194 8.22 -5.13 -18.63
N ARG A 195 8.28 -6.17 -17.79
CA ARG A 195 7.36 -7.31 -17.89
C ARG A 195 5.91 -6.92 -17.63
N ASN A 196 5.66 -6.00 -16.67
CA ASN A 196 4.31 -5.54 -16.36
C ASN A 196 3.79 -4.62 -17.46
N MET A 197 4.64 -3.78 -18.06
CA MET A 197 4.30 -3.03 -19.28
C MET A 197 3.78 -3.95 -20.36
N LYS A 198 4.55 -5.02 -20.67
CA LYS A 198 4.17 -6.01 -21.69
C LYS A 198 2.87 -6.74 -21.33
N GLN A 199 2.82 -7.37 -20.15
CA GLN A 199 1.75 -8.27 -19.75
C GLN A 199 0.45 -7.54 -19.34
N CYS A 200 0.53 -6.28 -18.95
CA CYS A 200 -0.62 -5.55 -18.41
C CYS A 200 -1.19 -4.51 -19.37
N LEU A 201 -0.38 -3.98 -20.29
CA LEU A 201 -0.84 -3.01 -21.29
C LEU A 201 -0.77 -3.56 -22.71
N ASP A 202 0.42 -3.92 -23.21
CA ASP A 202 0.59 -4.31 -24.61
C ASP A 202 -0.25 -5.52 -25.00
N ASP A 203 -0.27 -6.58 -24.16
CA ASP A 203 -1.02 -7.81 -24.44
C ASP A 203 -2.55 -7.58 -24.44
N PHE A 204 -3.03 -6.49 -23.85
CA PHE A 204 -4.43 -6.10 -23.83
C PHE A 204 -4.76 -4.90 -24.72
N GLY A 205 -3.77 -4.31 -25.38
CA GLY A 205 -3.94 -3.13 -26.22
C GLY A 205 -4.37 -1.88 -25.46
N ILE A 206 -4.02 -1.76 -24.17
CA ILE A 206 -4.37 -0.62 -23.33
C ILE A 206 -3.40 0.53 -23.60
N PRO A 207 -3.89 1.72 -24.01
CA PRO A 207 -3.03 2.86 -24.30
C PRO A 207 -2.32 3.40 -23.05
N LEU A 208 -1.05 3.82 -23.22
CA LEU A 208 -0.29 4.57 -22.22
C LEU A 208 -0.02 5.99 -22.72
N TYR A 209 -0.47 6.97 -21.95
CA TYR A 209 -0.28 8.40 -22.20
C TYR A 209 0.82 8.93 -21.28
N LEU A 210 2.05 9.01 -21.81
CA LEU A 210 3.21 9.58 -21.09
C LEU A 210 3.14 11.11 -21.13
N SER A 211 3.71 11.77 -20.11
CA SER A 211 3.64 13.23 -19.91
C SER A 211 2.19 13.74 -19.89
N HIS A 212 1.28 12.98 -19.27
CA HIS A 212 -0.12 13.34 -19.15
C HIS A 212 -0.61 13.21 -17.70
N THR A 213 -1.62 14.00 -17.34
CA THR A 213 -2.26 13.93 -16.02
C THR A 213 -3.76 14.20 -16.14
N VAL A 214 -4.51 13.76 -15.11
CA VAL A 214 -5.94 14.10 -14.99
C VAL A 214 -6.05 15.53 -14.47
N THR A 215 -6.72 16.39 -15.25
CA THR A 215 -6.86 17.82 -14.96
C THR A 215 -8.24 18.19 -14.45
N ASN A 216 -9.26 17.36 -14.70
CA ASN A 216 -10.60 17.61 -14.18
C ASN A 216 -11.42 16.32 -14.06
N ILE A 217 -12.42 16.36 -13.17
CA ILE A 217 -13.34 15.26 -12.86
C ILE A 217 -14.77 15.79 -12.95
N TYR A 218 -15.61 15.09 -13.72
CA TYR A 218 -17.01 15.42 -13.96
C TYR A 218 -17.93 14.28 -13.52
N GLY A 219 -19.04 14.61 -12.86
CA GLY A 219 -20.06 13.68 -12.42
C GLY A 219 -20.66 14.09 -11.09
N HIS A 220 -21.93 13.84 -10.86
CA HIS A 220 -22.63 14.22 -9.63
C HIS A 220 -22.60 13.07 -8.62
N ASP A 221 -23.40 12.04 -8.80
CA ASP A 221 -23.48 10.89 -7.89
C ASP A 221 -22.33 9.91 -8.14
N ARG A 222 -21.98 9.70 -9.41
CA ARG A 222 -20.89 8.86 -9.86
C ARG A 222 -20.06 9.59 -10.92
N LEU A 223 -18.82 9.17 -11.06
CA LEU A 223 -17.92 9.62 -12.13
C LEU A 223 -18.54 9.33 -13.50
N GLU A 224 -18.59 10.33 -14.36
CA GLU A 224 -19.14 10.25 -15.74
C GLU A 224 -18.07 10.51 -16.79
N ARG A 225 -17.11 11.39 -16.45
CA ARG A 225 -16.06 11.80 -17.38
C ARG A 225 -14.84 12.32 -16.62
N ILE A 226 -13.67 12.16 -17.22
CA ILE A 226 -12.43 12.83 -16.81
C ILE A 226 -11.86 13.63 -17.98
N GLU A 227 -11.10 14.66 -17.63
CA GLU A 227 -10.25 15.40 -18.55
C GLU A 227 -8.79 15.06 -18.27
N VAL A 228 -8.03 14.78 -19.32
CA VAL A 228 -6.61 14.43 -19.28
C VAL A 228 -5.87 15.39 -20.20
N SER A 229 -4.80 16.02 -19.72
CA SER A 229 -3.99 16.92 -20.53
C SER A 229 -2.52 16.50 -20.54
N GLU A 230 -1.84 16.85 -21.62
CA GLU A 230 -0.38 16.80 -21.67
C GLU A 230 0.23 17.78 -20.66
N VAL A 231 1.40 17.47 -20.12
CA VAL A 231 2.13 18.35 -19.21
C VAL A 231 3.47 18.75 -19.80
N ASP A 232 3.91 19.97 -19.49
CA ASP A 232 5.24 20.49 -19.81
C ASP A 232 6.34 19.88 -18.93
N ALA A 233 7.58 20.34 -19.11
CA ALA A 233 8.74 19.92 -18.33
C ALA A 233 8.60 20.21 -16.82
N ASP A 234 7.84 21.26 -16.47
CA ASP A 234 7.55 21.65 -15.09
C ASP A 234 6.32 20.92 -14.51
N LYS A 235 5.77 19.93 -15.23
CA LYS A 235 4.58 19.16 -14.86
C LYS A 235 3.28 19.98 -14.81
N ARG A 236 3.21 21.08 -15.56
CA ARG A 236 2.02 21.92 -15.68
C ARG A 236 1.21 21.52 -16.89
N PRO A 237 -0.12 21.41 -16.77
CA PRO A 237 -0.98 21.10 -17.92
C PRO A 237 -0.83 22.13 -19.05
N ILE A 238 -0.74 21.65 -20.29
CA ILE A 238 -0.65 22.44 -21.50
C ILE A 238 -2.05 22.69 -22.03
N THR A 239 -2.49 23.95 -22.08
CA THR A 239 -3.80 24.32 -22.60
C THR A 239 -3.93 23.98 -24.09
N GLY A 240 -5.07 23.41 -24.47
CA GLY A 240 -5.36 22.99 -25.84
C GLY A 240 -4.97 21.54 -26.15
N THR A 241 -4.51 20.79 -25.15
CA THR A 241 -4.20 19.35 -25.28
C THR A 241 -5.22 18.44 -24.56
N GLU A 242 -6.32 19.03 -24.10
CA GLU A 242 -7.35 18.34 -23.32
C GLU A 242 -7.98 17.19 -24.10
N MET A 243 -7.93 16.01 -23.54
CA MET A 243 -8.66 14.81 -24.00
C MET A 243 -9.73 14.45 -22.97
N TYR A 244 -10.86 13.98 -23.44
CA TYR A 244 -11.98 13.62 -22.59
C TYR A 244 -12.27 12.12 -22.70
N PHE A 245 -12.43 11.48 -21.53
CA PHE A 245 -12.75 10.06 -21.43
C PHE A 245 -14.05 9.90 -20.63
N ASP A 246 -15.07 9.29 -21.25
CA ASP A 246 -16.29 8.90 -20.56
C ASP A 246 -16.03 7.62 -19.77
N VAL A 247 -15.92 7.75 -18.46
CA VAL A 247 -15.53 6.68 -17.51
C VAL A 247 -16.41 6.72 -16.28
N ASP A 248 -16.67 5.58 -15.69
CA ASP A 248 -17.36 5.46 -14.41
C ASP A 248 -16.40 5.24 -13.23
N THR A 249 -15.11 5.04 -13.54
CA THR A 249 -14.08 4.75 -12.53
C THR A 249 -12.72 5.34 -12.92
N LEU A 250 -12.11 6.04 -11.96
CA LEU A 250 -10.73 6.52 -12.02
C LEU A 250 -9.94 5.84 -10.90
N LEU A 251 -8.88 5.10 -11.27
CA LEU A 251 -7.94 4.53 -10.31
C LEU A 251 -6.69 5.41 -10.19
N LEU A 252 -6.27 5.67 -8.96
CA LEU A 252 -5.10 6.48 -8.64
C LEU A 252 -3.96 5.57 -8.18
N SER A 253 -2.86 5.52 -8.93
CA SER A 253 -1.63 4.77 -8.64
C SER A 253 -0.43 5.72 -8.63
N VAL A 254 -0.48 6.74 -7.77
CA VAL A 254 0.38 7.94 -7.83
C VAL A 254 1.33 8.05 -6.63
N GLY A 255 1.69 6.93 -6.05
CA GLY A 255 2.65 6.83 -4.97
C GLY A 255 2.03 6.59 -3.60
N LEU A 256 2.91 6.28 -2.66
CA LEU A 256 2.60 5.88 -1.30
C LEU A 256 3.06 6.94 -0.31
N ILE A 257 2.43 6.96 0.85
CA ILE A 257 2.80 7.80 2.00
C ILE A 257 3.08 6.85 3.16
N PRO A 258 4.29 6.85 3.74
CA PRO A 258 4.59 6.04 4.91
C PRO A 258 3.65 6.36 6.08
N GLU A 259 3.27 5.32 6.84
CA GLU A 259 2.51 5.50 8.09
C GLU A 259 3.48 5.90 9.20
N ASN A 260 3.49 7.18 9.54
CA ASN A 260 4.47 7.78 10.46
C ASN A 260 3.89 8.15 11.82
N THR A 261 2.58 8.05 12.02
CA THR A 261 1.90 8.59 13.20
C THR A 261 2.56 8.15 14.50
N LEU A 262 2.82 6.86 14.67
CA LEU A 262 3.46 6.33 15.89
C LEU A 262 4.92 6.80 16.03
N ALA A 263 5.64 6.91 14.93
CA ALA A 263 7.03 7.37 14.93
C ALA A 263 7.14 8.85 15.31
N GLU A 264 6.27 9.68 14.78
CA GLU A 264 6.20 11.12 15.09
C GLU A 264 5.79 11.35 16.56
N GLU A 265 4.79 10.62 17.06
CA GLU A 265 4.36 10.68 18.46
C GLU A 265 5.48 10.29 19.44
N ALA A 266 6.29 9.31 19.10
CA ALA A 266 7.45 8.91 19.90
C ALA A 266 8.63 9.91 19.81
N GLY A 267 8.52 10.96 18.98
CA GLY A 267 9.58 11.96 18.80
C GLY A 267 10.74 11.48 17.93
N ILE A 268 10.53 10.48 17.09
CA ILE A 268 11.53 9.99 16.14
C ILE A 268 11.80 11.06 15.08
N VAL A 269 13.07 11.33 14.78
CA VAL A 269 13.45 12.30 13.73
C VAL A 269 13.06 11.78 12.36
N MET A 270 12.37 12.63 11.59
CA MET A 270 11.88 12.33 10.25
C MET A 270 12.76 12.96 9.18
N ASP A 271 13.03 12.22 8.09
CA ASP A 271 13.70 12.74 6.91
C ASP A 271 12.65 13.38 5.96
N PRO A 272 12.76 14.69 5.68
CA PRO A 272 11.78 15.38 4.83
C PRO A 272 11.82 14.93 3.37
N SER A 273 12.90 14.31 2.90
CA SER A 273 13.06 13.89 1.50
C SER A 273 12.32 12.60 1.20
N ILE A 274 12.45 11.59 2.09
CA ILE A 274 11.77 10.30 1.97
C ILE A 274 10.45 10.26 2.75
N ARG A 275 10.22 11.26 3.61
CA ARG A 275 9.04 11.38 4.49
C ARG A 275 8.87 10.16 5.41
N GLY A 276 9.96 9.62 5.90
CA GLY A 276 10.01 8.48 6.82
C GLY A 276 11.03 8.72 7.93
N PRO A 277 11.12 7.82 8.91
CA PRO A 277 12.10 7.90 9.99
C PRO A 277 13.55 7.93 9.46
N VAL A 278 14.37 8.79 10.07
CA VAL A 278 15.83 8.71 9.90
C VAL A 278 16.32 7.47 10.63
N VAL A 279 17.03 6.61 9.92
CA VAL A 279 17.60 5.38 10.47
C VAL A 279 19.08 5.26 10.12
N ASP A 280 19.83 4.56 10.96
CA ASP A 280 21.21 4.19 10.69
C ASP A 280 21.32 2.92 9.82
N GLU A 281 22.53 2.40 9.62
CA GLU A 281 22.81 1.18 8.85
C GLU A 281 22.20 -0.10 9.45
N ASN A 282 21.79 -0.07 10.72
CA ASN A 282 21.14 -1.15 11.45
C ASN A 282 19.63 -0.93 11.59
N TYR A 283 19.06 0.03 10.87
CA TYR A 283 17.65 0.46 10.95
C TYR A 283 17.25 1.01 12.33
N MET A 284 18.21 1.43 13.16
CA MET A 284 17.92 2.09 14.43
C MET A 284 17.50 3.54 14.19
N THR A 285 16.45 3.96 14.90
CA THR A 285 15.94 5.32 14.86
C THR A 285 16.69 6.25 15.82
N SER A 286 16.31 7.55 15.83
CA SER A 286 16.84 8.55 16.76
C SER A 286 16.42 8.33 18.22
N VAL A 287 15.41 7.51 18.48
CA VAL A 287 14.99 7.06 19.82
C VAL A 287 15.61 5.70 20.06
N PRO A 288 16.47 5.58 21.10
CA PRO A 288 17.24 4.36 21.37
C PRO A 288 16.38 3.19 21.85
#